data_f5db09db0298ee451c0a9c877c45ff89
#
_entry.id   f5db09db0298ee451c0a9c877c45ff89
#
_cell.length_a   1.000
_cell.length_b   1.000
_cell.length_c   1.000
_cell.angle_alpha   90.00
_cell.angle_beta   90.00
_cell.angle_gamma   90.00
#
_symmetry.space_group_name_H-M   'P 1'
#
loop_
_entity.id
_entity.type
_entity.pdbx_description
1 polymer ?
#
loop_
_entity_poly.entity_id
_entity_poly.type
_entity_poly.pdbx_seq_one_letter_code
_entity_poly.pdbx_strand_id
1 'polypeptide(L)'
;MAQPGMGLTLNGIAQGYLTDRIVDILRANGCDRVLADMGRSEIRLVGHRPDGQAWRIGLADPLSPAQVAVTLDLADRCISTSGGYGTKFEATGRHHHLFDTTTGTSAGHYIAVSVVAASTMVADALSTSLYVTPPERAGRLLAAFPDAAVLVTRPDGSRHELSEGGKF
;
A
#
# COMPACT_ATOMS: atom_id res chain seq x y z
N MET A 1 -10.36 3.20 24.15
CA MET A 1 -10.99 4.20 23.25
C MET A 1 -11.29 5.45 24.05
N ALA A 2 -11.09 6.63 23.47
CA ALA A 2 -11.17 7.88 24.24
C ALA A 2 -12.60 8.32 24.57
N GLN A 3 -13.61 7.82 23.84
CA GLN A 3 -15.02 8.19 24.04
C GLN A 3 -15.94 6.95 23.90
N PRO A 4 -17.07 6.90 24.64
CA PRO A 4 -18.09 5.88 24.44
C PRO A 4 -18.65 5.94 23.00
N GLY A 5 -18.90 4.78 22.40
CA GLY A 5 -19.43 4.67 21.06
C GLY A 5 -18.40 4.71 19.92
N MET A 6 -17.12 4.96 20.21
CA MET A 6 -16.05 4.81 19.21
C MET A 6 -15.87 3.35 18.82
N GLY A 7 -15.72 3.09 17.52
CA GLY A 7 -15.37 1.80 16.95
C GLY A 7 -13.91 1.78 16.49
N LEU A 8 -13.33 0.59 16.42
CA LEU A 8 -12.03 0.32 15.81
C LEU A 8 -12.21 -0.74 14.71
N THR A 9 -11.62 -0.50 13.55
CA THR A 9 -11.49 -1.50 12.49
C THR A 9 -10.02 -1.82 12.25
N LEU A 10 -9.74 -3.08 11.91
CA LEU A 10 -8.41 -3.55 11.51
C LEU A 10 -8.29 -3.74 10.00
N ASN A 11 -9.29 -3.32 9.22
CA ASN A 11 -9.32 -3.56 7.77
C ASN A 11 -8.12 -2.98 7.02
N GLY A 12 -7.56 -1.86 7.50
CA GLY A 12 -6.38 -1.22 6.89
C GLY A 12 -5.02 -1.83 7.28
N ILE A 13 -5.01 -2.97 8.00
CA ILE A 13 -3.77 -3.70 8.35
C ILE A 13 -3.92 -5.21 8.25
N ALA A 14 -5.15 -5.71 8.13
CA ALA A 14 -5.44 -7.14 8.27
C ALA A 14 -4.89 -7.94 7.09
N GLN A 15 -4.98 -7.42 5.89
CA GLN A 15 -4.54 -8.12 4.68
C GLN A 15 -3.01 -8.18 4.64
N GLY A 16 -2.33 -7.07 4.97
CA GLY A 16 -0.88 -7.04 5.12
C GLY A 16 -0.37 -7.98 6.20
N TYR A 17 -1.04 -8.02 7.36
CA TYR A 17 -0.70 -8.97 8.43
C TYR A 17 -0.86 -10.42 7.99
N LEU A 18 -1.96 -10.77 7.33
CA LEU A 18 -2.19 -12.14 6.83
C LEU A 18 -1.16 -12.53 5.79
N THR A 19 -0.77 -11.61 4.89
CA THR A 19 0.28 -11.82 3.91
C THR A 19 1.62 -12.14 4.58
N ASP A 20 2.01 -11.37 5.59
CA ASP A 20 3.23 -11.64 6.36
C ASP A 20 3.17 -13.03 7.03
N ARG A 21 2.04 -13.39 7.68
CA ARG A 21 1.87 -14.69 8.34
C ARG A 21 1.92 -15.88 7.36
N ILE A 22 1.32 -15.76 6.18
CA ILE A 22 1.38 -16.79 5.14
C ILE A 22 2.82 -17.01 4.68
N VAL A 23 3.56 -15.93 4.42
CA VAL A 23 4.95 -16.01 4.00
C VAL A 23 5.84 -16.59 5.10
N ASP A 24 5.61 -16.24 6.38
CA ASP A 24 6.32 -16.85 7.51
C ASP A 24 6.14 -18.38 7.54
N ILE A 25 4.91 -18.88 7.31
CA ILE A 25 4.60 -20.31 7.23
C ILE A 25 5.34 -20.95 6.05
N LEU A 26 5.32 -20.34 4.87
CA LEU A 26 6.04 -20.85 3.69
C LEU A 26 7.53 -20.95 3.95
N ARG A 27 8.14 -19.93 4.55
CA ARG A 27 9.57 -19.94 4.91
C ARG A 27 9.90 -21.01 5.94
N ALA A 28 9.07 -21.19 6.96
CA ALA A 28 9.25 -22.24 7.96
C ALA A 28 9.17 -23.65 7.35
N ASN A 29 8.55 -23.80 6.18
CA ASN A 29 8.46 -25.04 5.41
C ASN A 29 9.46 -25.12 4.24
N GLY A 30 10.53 -24.31 4.26
CA GLY A 30 11.66 -24.42 3.32
C GLY A 30 11.46 -23.64 2.01
N CYS A 31 10.49 -22.72 1.92
CA CYS A 31 10.34 -21.85 0.76
C CYS A 31 11.22 -20.61 0.90
N ASP A 32 12.44 -20.64 0.35
CA ASP A 32 13.40 -19.53 0.43
C ASP A 32 13.16 -18.43 -0.61
N ARG A 33 12.30 -18.69 -1.60
CA ARG A 33 11.94 -17.76 -2.68
C ARG A 33 10.44 -17.72 -2.81
N VAL A 34 9.84 -16.57 -2.49
CA VAL A 34 8.40 -16.40 -2.47
C VAL A 34 8.02 -15.07 -3.12
N LEU A 35 7.05 -15.09 -4.01
CA LEU A 35 6.24 -13.96 -4.38
C LEU A 35 4.82 -14.29 -3.94
N ALA A 36 4.34 -13.66 -2.89
CA ALA A 36 2.96 -13.78 -2.42
C ALA A 36 2.18 -12.52 -2.83
N ASP A 37 1.20 -12.69 -3.72
CA ASP A 37 0.27 -11.65 -4.14
C ASP A 37 -1.10 -11.98 -3.55
N MET A 38 -1.54 -11.18 -2.59
CA MET A 38 -2.79 -11.36 -1.86
C MET A 38 -3.84 -10.34 -2.31
N GLY A 39 -4.32 -10.52 -3.54
CA GLY A 39 -5.41 -9.71 -4.08
C GLY A 39 -4.98 -8.47 -4.87
N ARG A 40 -3.75 -8.44 -5.36
CA ARG A 40 -3.16 -7.38 -6.20
C ARG A 40 -2.84 -6.08 -5.49
N SER A 41 -3.12 -5.96 -4.22
CA SER A 41 -2.83 -4.77 -3.41
C SER A 41 -1.70 -5.00 -2.42
N GLU A 42 -1.57 -6.19 -1.84
CA GLU A 42 -0.53 -6.58 -0.90
C GLU A 42 0.36 -7.66 -1.50
N ILE A 43 1.64 -7.32 -1.71
CA ILE A 43 2.66 -8.22 -2.24
C ILE A 43 3.80 -8.33 -1.24
N ARG A 44 4.19 -9.58 -0.91
CA ARG A 44 5.39 -9.90 -0.16
C ARG A 44 6.36 -10.65 -1.03
N LEU A 45 7.61 -10.19 -1.03
CA LEU A 45 8.72 -10.78 -1.78
C LEU A 45 9.77 -11.30 -0.81
N VAL A 46 10.24 -12.52 -1.04
CA VAL A 46 11.35 -13.15 -0.31
C VAL A 46 12.38 -13.64 -1.30
N GLY A 47 13.65 -13.32 -1.03
CA GLY A 47 14.77 -13.69 -1.88
C GLY A 47 14.66 -13.14 -3.29
N HIS A 48 15.22 -13.87 -4.23
CA HIS A 48 15.28 -13.52 -5.63
C HIS A 48 14.53 -14.53 -6.49
N ARG A 49 14.25 -14.18 -7.73
CA ARG A 49 13.70 -15.07 -8.74
C ARG A 49 14.65 -16.27 -8.97
N PRO A 50 14.15 -17.39 -9.57
CA PRO A 50 14.99 -18.55 -9.87
C PRO A 50 16.22 -18.27 -10.75
N ASP A 51 16.17 -17.20 -11.57
CA ASP A 51 17.28 -16.74 -12.42
C ASP A 51 18.28 -15.83 -11.67
N GLY A 52 18.11 -15.63 -10.35
CA GLY A 52 18.97 -14.81 -9.49
C GLY A 52 18.67 -13.30 -9.55
N GLN A 53 17.71 -12.86 -10.36
CA GLN A 53 17.34 -11.45 -10.44
C GLN A 53 16.30 -11.09 -9.38
N ALA A 54 16.17 -9.79 -9.09
CA ALA A 54 15.10 -9.27 -8.25
C ALA A 54 13.71 -9.58 -8.85
N TRP A 55 12.70 -9.64 -7.99
CA TRP A 55 11.32 -9.77 -8.43
C TRP A 55 10.87 -8.50 -9.13
N ARG A 56 10.27 -8.64 -10.31
CA ARG A 56 9.76 -7.50 -11.08
C ARG A 56 8.27 -7.34 -10.86
N ILE A 57 7.88 -6.21 -10.26
CA ILE A 57 6.51 -5.87 -9.90
C ILE A 57 6.05 -4.69 -10.73
N GLY A 58 4.91 -4.83 -11.39
CA GLY A 58 4.24 -3.75 -12.10
C GLY A 58 3.11 -3.15 -11.25
N LEU A 59 3.17 -1.85 -10.99
CA LEU A 59 2.05 -1.12 -10.42
C LEU A 59 1.10 -0.69 -11.54
N ALA A 60 -0.15 -1.10 -11.42
CA ALA A 60 -1.18 -0.69 -12.38
C ALA A 60 -1.43 0.83 -12.33
N ASP A 61 -1.68 1.42 -13.46
CA ASP A 61 -2.11 2.82 -13.53
C ASP A 61 -3.55 2.93 -12.99
N PRO A 62 -3.80 3.71 -11.93
CA PRO A 62 -5.13 3.84 -11.35
C PRO A 62 -6.16 4.48 -12.32
N LEU A 63 -5.70 5.21 -13.34
CA LEU A 63 -6.55 5.81 -14.38
C LEU A 63 -6.74 4.89 -15.58
N SER A 64 -5.81 3.94 -15.78
CA SER A 64 -5.83 2.98 -16.90
C SER A 64 -5.36 1.61 -16.40
N PRO A 65 -6.17 0.84 -15.65
CA PRO A 65 -5.72 -0.35 -14.92
C PRO A 65 -5.14 -1.48 -15.78
N ALA A 66 -5.34 -1.44 -17.10
CA ALA A 66 -4.72 -2.36 -18.05
C ALA A 66 -3.25 -2.00 -18.38
N GLN A 67 -2.79 -0.83 -17.94
CA GLN A 67 -1.43 -0.35 -18.15
C GLN A 67 -0.62 -0.41 -16.85
N VAL A 68 0.68 -0.63 -16.99
CA VAL A 68 1.64 -0.53 -15.90
C VAL A 68 2.14 0.90 -15.82
N ALA A 69 1.93 1.55 -14.68
CA ALA A 69 2.39 2.91 -14.43
C ALA A 69 3.87 2.97 -14.06
N VAL A 70 4.31 2.04 -13.21
CA VAL A 70 5.67 1.96 -12.69
C VAL A 70 6.07 0.49 -12.57
N THR A 71 7.32 0.18 -12.90
CA THR A 71 7.90 -1.14 -12.69
C THR A 71 9.01 -1.04 -11.65
N LEU A 72 8.98 -1.93 -10.67
CA LEU A 72 9.95 -2.01 -9.58
C LEU A 72 10.66 -3.37 -9.61
N ASP A 73 11.96 -3.36 -9.40
CA ASP A 73 12.76 -4.56 -9.17
C ASP A 73 13.10 -4.63 -7.67
N LEU A 74 12.48 -5.58 -6.95
CA LEU A 74 12.51 -5.67 -5.49
C LEU A 74 12.95 -7.06 -5.03
N ALA A 75 13.70 -7.11 -3.92
CA ALA A 75 14.05 -8.34 -3.21
C ALA A 75 13.91 -8.11 -1.71
N ASP A 76 13.34 -9.10 -0.99
CA ASP A 76 13.12 -9.04 0.47
C ASP A 76 12.36 -7.78 0.92
N ARG A 77 11.38 -7.38 0.13
CA ARG A 77 10.53 -6.20 0.36
C ARG A 77 9.05 -6.56 0.22
N CYS A 78 8.23 -5.65 0.68
CA CYS A 78 6.79 -5.70 0.53
C CYS A 78 6.31 -4.46 -0.19
N ILE A 79 5.15 -4.58 -0.84
CA ILE A 79 4.46 -3.44 -1.39
C ILE A 79 2.97 -3.55 -1.07
N SER A 80 2.35 -2.44 -0.70
CA SER A 80 0.90 -2.31 -0.59
C SER A 80 0.43 -1.06 -1.32
N THR A 81 -0.74 -1.16 -1.94
CA THR A 81 -1.36 -0.04 -2.64
C THR A 81 -2.80 0.16 -2.19
N SER A 82 -3.07 1.33 -1.64
CA SER A 82 -4.43 1.79 -1.31
C SER A 82 -4.96 2.72 -2.40
N GLY A 83 -6.21 2.49 -2.82
CA GLY A 83 -6.88 3.31 -3.82
C GLY A 83 -8.40 3.24 -3.72
N GLY A 84 -9.07 4.38 -3.85
CA GLY A 84 -10.52 4.48 -3.78
C GLY A 84 -11.24 3.66 -4.88
N TYR A 85 -10.56 3.38 -5.99
CA TYR A 85 -11.08 2.56 -7.08
C TYR A 85 -11.30 1.09 -6.71
N GLY A 86 -10.69 0.60 -5.63
CA GLY A 86 -10.83 -0.80 -5.17
C GLY A 86 -12.25 -1.16 -4.77
N THR A 87 -12.96 -0.27 -4.06
CA THR A 87 -14.37 -0.46 -3.69
C THR A 87 -15.10 0.87 -3.77
N LYS A 88 -15.87 1.04 -4.82
CA LYS A 88 -16.69 2.23 -5.08
C LYS A 88 -18.14 1.97 -4.67
N PHE A 89 -18.79 2.96 -4.11
CA PHE A 89 -20.21 2.90 -3.73
C PHE A 89 -21.14 3.46 -4.83
N GLU A 90 -20.55 4.11 -5.86
CA GLU A 90 -21.27 4.65 -7.01
C GLU A 90 -20.35 4.74 -8.24
N ALA A 91 -20.92 4.96 -9.41
CA ALA A 91 -20.22 4.85 -10.70
C ALA A 91 -19.10 5.87 -10.90
N THR A 92 -19.23 7.09 -10.33
CA THR A 92 -18.21 8.16 -10.52
C THR A 92 -16.95 7.89 -9.71
N GLY A 93 -17.03 7.05 -8.66
CA GLY A 93 -15.93 6.77 -7.75
C GLY A 93 -15.65 7.88 -6.74
N ARG A 94 -16.52 8.89 -6.66
CA ARG A 94 -16.43 9.96 -5.65
C ARG A 94 -16.62 9.41 -4.24
N HIS A 95 -17.50 8.40 -4.10
CA HIS A 95 -17.77 7.72 -2.84
C HIS A 95 -17.18 6.32 -2.87
N HIS A 96 -16.22 6.05 -1.95
CA HIS A 96 -15.47 4.80 -1.85
C HIS A 96 -15.13 4.49 -0.39
N HIS A 97 -14.60 3.32 -0.12
CA HIS A 97 -14.38 2.72 1.19
C HIS A 97 -13.29 3.38 2.06
N LEU A 98 -12.47 4.27 1.54
CA LEU A 98 -11.40 4.94 2.30
C LEU A 98 -11.92 6.28 2.83
N PHE A 99 -12.35 6.27 4.10
CA PHE A 99 -12.96 7.42 4.74
C PHE A 99 -11.94 8.27 5.48
N ASP A 100 -12.01 9.58 5.30
CA ASP A 100 -11.42 10.53 6.23
C ASP A 100 -12.25 10.55 7.52
N THR A 101 -11.62 10.12 8.61
CA THR A 101 -12.28 10.00 9.91
C THR A 101 -12.63 11.33 10.55
N THR A 102 -12.11 12.45 10.04
CA THR A 102 -12.43 13.81 10.54
C THR A 102 -13.70 14.36 9.90
N THR A 103 -13.94 14.02 8.63
CA THR A 103 -15.07 14.51 7.86
C THR A 103 -16.20 13.47 7.73
N GLY A 104 -15.88 12.18 7.91
CA GLY A 104 -16.81 11.07 7.68
C GLY A 104 -17.14 10.83 6.20
N THR A 105 -16.41 11.44 5.28
CA THR A 105 -16.57 11.28 3.84
C THR A 105 -15.40 10.54 3.22
N SER A 106 -15.54 10.05 1.98
CA SER A 106 -14.41 9.46 1.26
C SER A 106 -13.30 10.48 1.04
N ALA A 107 -12.05 10.10 1.32
CA ALA A 107 -10.89 10.97 1.13
C ALA A 107 -10.61 11.22 -0.36
N GLY A 108 -10.19 12.42 -0.74
CA GLY A 108 -10.00 12.82 -2.13
C GLY A 108 -8.63 13.41 -2.46
N HIS A 109 -7.65 13.27 -1.56
CA HIS A 109 -6.30 13.83 -1.77
C HIS A 109 -5.49 13.07 -2.82
N TYR A 110 -5.71 11.77 -2.91
CA TYR A 110 -5.01 10.86 -3.82
C TYR A 110 -6.00 9.91 -4.49
N ILE A 111 -5.63 9.37 -5.65
CA ILE A 111 -6.34 8.25 -6.28
C ILE A 111 -5.64 6.92 -6.00
N ALA A 112 -4.33 6.93 -5.74
CA ALA A 112 -3.56 5.78 -5.29
C ALA A 112 -2.40 6.22 -4.39
N VAL A 113 -2.08 5.38 -3.41
CA VAL A 113 -0.88 5.47 -2.58
C VAL A 113 -0.25 4.10 -2.52
N SER A 114 0.96 3.96 -3.05
CA SER A 114 1.75 2.73 -3.01
C SER A 114 2.91 2.91 -2.03
N VAL A 115 3.11 1.91 -1.17
CA VAL A 115 4.17 1.91 -0.15
C VAL A 115 5.02 0.66 -0.28
N VAL A 116 6.33 0.83 -0.39
CA VAL A 116 7.32 -0.24 -0.26
C VAL A 116 7.91 -0.19 1.16
N ALA A 117 7.88 -1.31 1.88
CA ALA A 117 8.40 -1.41 3.24
C ALA A 117 9.02 -2.79 3.52
N ALA A 118 9.56 -2.99 4.73
CA ALA A 118 10.12 -4.27 5.17
C ALA A 118 9.03 -5.28 5.61
N SER A 119 7.83 -4.83 5.96
CA SER A 119 6.68 -5.65 6.39
C SER A 119 5.45 -5.27 5.60
N THR A 120 4.67 -6.28 5.16
CA THR A 120 3.43 -6.04 4.41
C THR A 120 2.38 -5.38 5.28
N MET A 121 2.31 -5.75 6.56
CA MET A 121 1.42 -5.10 7.53
C MET A 121 1.72 -3.60 7.66
N VAL A 122 3.01 -3.22 7.69
CA VAL A 122 3.41 -1.80 7.75
C VAL A 122 3.07 -1.09 6.44
N ALA A 123 3.36 -1.72 5.29
CA ALA A 123 3.03 -1.15 3.98
C ALA A 123 1.52 -0.91 3.83
N ASP A 124 0.68 -1.87 4.23
CA ASP A 124 -0.78 -1.80 4.20
C ASP A 124 -1.30 -0.68 5.13
N ALA A 125 -0.88 -0.68 6.39
CA ALA A 125 -1.26 0.36 7.35
C ALA A 125 -0.87 1.77 6.86
N LEU A 126 0.35 1.90 6.33
CA LEU A 126 0.91 3.19 5.92
C LEU A 126 0.25 3.70 4.64
N SER A 127 0.00 2.84 3.64
CA SER A 127 -0.67 3.23 2.40
C SER A 127 -2.10 3.73 2.67
N THR A 128 -2.84 3.04 3.54
CA THR A 128 -4.19 3.43 3.94
C THR A 128 -4.17 4.74 4.75
N SER A 129 -3.26 4.85 5.71
CA SER A 129 -3.15 6.06 6.54
C SER A 129 -2.78 7.29 5.73
N LEU A 130 -1.81 7.16 4.81
CA LEU A 130 -1.40 8.26 3.92
C LEU A 130 -2.52 8.64 2.96
N TYR A 131 -3.28 7.66 2.45
CA TYR A 131 -4.38 7.92 1.53
C TYR A 131 -5.42 8.88 2.12
N VAL A 132 -5.73 8.72 3.42
CA VAL A 132 -6.73 9.56 4.11
C VAL A 132 -6.12 10.78 4.79
N THR A 133 -4.79 10.89 4.82
CA THR A 133 -4.09 12.00 5.47
C THR A 133 -3.92 13.17 4.50
N PRO A 134 -4.26 14.40 4.89
CA PRO A 134 -3.97 15.59 4.09
C PRO A 134 -2.48 15.71 3.75
N PRO A 135 -2.11 16.13 2.51
CA PRO A 135 -0.72 16.17 2.03
C PRO A 135 0.26 16.89 2.96
N GLU A 136 -0.17 17.98 3.59
CA GLU A 136 0.63 18.77 4.52
C GLU A 136 1.01 18.04 5.82
N ARG A 137 0.33 16.93 6.13
CA ARG A 137 0.60 16.08 7.30
C ARG A 137 1.36 14.80 6.95
N ALA A 138 1.48 14.47 5.67
CA ALA A 138 2.09 13.22 5.21
C ALA A 138 3.55 13.07 5.67
N GLY A 139 4.36 14.14 5.60
CA GLY A 139 5.74 14.12 6.05
C GLY A 139 5.91 13.77 7.53
N ARG A 140 5.01 14.26 8.40
CA ARG A 140 5.05 13.92 9.83
C ARG A 140 4.78 12.43 10.08
N LEU A 141 3.88 11.82 9.30
CA LEU A 141 3.61 10.39 9.39
C LEU A 141 4.81 9.58 8.90
N LEU A 142 5.39 9.97 7.77
CA LEU A 142 6.54 9.29 7.16
C LEU A 142 7.81 9.36 8.00
N ALA A 143 8.01 10.40 8.80
CA ALA A 143 9.17 10.54 9.69
C ALA A 143 9.31 9.35 10.68
N ALA A 144 8.21 8.65 11.00
CA ALA A 144 8.25 7.44 11.82
C ALA A 144 8.64 6.17 11.04
N PHE A 145 8.76 6.24 9.70
CA PHE A 145 9.03 5.11 8.81
C PHE A 145 10.09 5.48 7.77
N PRO A 146 11.34 5.77 8.19
CA PRO A 146 12.38 6.30 7.30
C PRO A 146 12.79 5.34 6.16
N ASP A 147 12.57 4.03 6.34
CA ASP A 147 12.90 3.00 5.34
C ASP A 147 11.76 2.73 4.35
N ALA A 148 10.62 3.39 4.52
CA ALA A 148 9.49 3.26 3.59
C ALA A 148 9.70 4.15 2.36
N ALA A 149 9.47 3.58 1.17
CA ALA A 149 9.35 4.36 -0.06
C ALA A 149 7.87 4.51 -0.41
N VAL A 150 7.47 5.70 -0.80
CA VAL A 150 6.06 6.04 -1.04
C VAL A 150 5.88 6.75 -2.36
N LEU A 151 5.02 6.19 -3.21
CA LEU A 151 4.54 6.81 -4.44
C LEU A 151 3.07 7.17 -4.30
N VAL A 152 2.73 8.42 -4.52
CA VAL A 152 1.34 8.87 -4.58
C VAL A 152 0.95 9.24 -6.01
N THR A 153 -0.28 8.92 -6.38
CA THR A 153 -0.91 9.44 -7.60
C THR A 153 -2.04 10.37 -7.21
N ARG A 154 -1.98 11.61 -7.69
CA ARG A 154 -2.98 12.65 -7.43
C ARG A 154 -4.16 12.56 -8.38
N PRO A 155 -5.27 13.27 -8.10
CA PRO A 155 -6.46 13.28 -8.97
C PRO A 155 -6.21 13.78 -10.40
N ASP A 156 -5.18 14.59 -10.62
CA ASP A 156 -4.75 15.07 -11.95
C ASP A 156 -3.87 14.04 -12.70
N GLY A 157 -3.61 12.87 -12.10
CA GLY A 157 -2.75 11.83 -12.65
C GLY A 157 -1.26 12.02 -12.41
N SER A 158 -0.84 13.15 -11.81
CA SER A 158 0.57 13.37 -11.45
C SER A 158 1.03 12.41 -10.36
N ARG A 159 2.31 11.97 -10.45
CA ARG A 159 2.92 11.03 -9.51
C ARG A 159 4.07 11.69 -8.78
N HIS A 160 4.13 11.48 -7.48
CA HIS A 160 5.16 12.07 -6.62
C HIS A 160 5.66 11.05 -5.62
N GLU A 161 6.98 10.98 -5.45
CA GLU A 161 7.59 10.28 -4.33
C GLU A 161 7.54 11.19 -3.10
N LEU A 162 7.15 10.62 -1.95
CA LEU A 162 7.07 11.35 -0.68
C LEU A 162 8.17 10.94 0.32
N SER A 163 8.96 9.90 0.02
CA SER A 163 9.97 9.34 0.92
C SER A 163 11.24 10.21 0.95
N GLU A 164 11.81 10.43 2.15
CA GLU A 164 13.09 11.13 2.32
C GLU A 164 14.31 10.21 2.15
N GLY A 165 14.19 8.91 2.36
CA GLY A 165 15.31 7.96 2.38
C GLY A 165 15.10 6.69 1.54
N GLY A 166 13.90 6.23 1.36
CA GLY A 166 13.56 5.12 0.48
C GLY A 166 13.44 5.60 -0.97
N LYS A 167 13.93 4.82 -1.95
CA LYS A 167 13.69 5.07 -3.37
C LYS A 167 12.58 4.15 -3.86
N PHE A 168 11.70 4.74 -4.63
CA PHE A 168 10.64 4.03 -5.34
C PHE A 168 11.15 3.52 -6.67
#